data_44c037ed2eac09de7879e0983f54a151
#
_entry.id   44c037ed2eac09de7879e0983f54a151
#
_cell.length_a   1.000
_cell.length_b   1.000
_cell.length_c   1.000
_cell.angle_alpha   90.00
_cell.angle_beta   90.00
_cell.angle_gamma   90.00
#
_symmetry.space_group_name_H-M   'P 1'
#
loop_
_entity.id
_entity.type
_entity.pdbx_description
1 polymer ?
#
loop_
_entity_poly.entity_id
_entity_poly.type
_entity_poly.pdbx_seq_one_letter_code
_entity_poly.pdbx_strand_id
1 'polypeptide(L)'
;MLEGATKQIAESAPLFLVDVLEKAAKSYVRLFRHLIRLTLFSLISTGVIYGAQNAAAKMPVVLSTDVGNEIDDQWAITYLLLQPRFNVLGVMSAHAPTITAPAGHTSYRILVDVVEKRLGMRMHPPLIEGGSLPMENAKTPRSSPAVNFLIETSRRFSKNNRLTVLMIGAGTDVASAILTDPGIVDRLRVIQMGFNDEQGGNEFNIANDVHAVQAILDSNVPLVVGSGKVCRASLSLTFDQAREMLAKRGAIGAWLWEEYQAWYFRYVKPLRVNDFSKPWVIWDNITLGYVLGMTTQHTLPRPRLRDDMTFEQVKTDQTVTWITDVDEQRMWADFLSLADKYQRRHAIRNRAMGHRLTFML
;
A
#
# COMPACT_ATOMS: atom_id res chain seq x y z
N MET A 1 -55.83 -34.38 -15.19
CA MET A 1 -56.01 -35.69 -15.91
C MET A 1 -55.12 -36.80 -15.30
N LEU A 2 -54.06 -36.54 -14.59
CA LEU A 2 -53.20 -37.58 -13.96
C LEU A 2 -53.73 -38.08 -12.60
N GLU A 3 -54.50 -37.29 -11.85
CA GLU A 3 -55.10 -37.72 -10.55
C GLU A 3 -56.26 -38.64 -10.68
N GLY A 4 -57.04 -38.60 -11.81
CA GLY A 4 -58.18 -39.51 -12.05
C GLY A 4 -57.76 -40.94 -12.43
N ALA A 5 -56.64 -41.08 -13.11
CA ALA A 5 -56.14 -42.40 -13.53
C ALA A 5 -55.51 -43.24 -12.39
N THR A 6 -54.89 -42.56 -11.42
CA THR A 6 -54.30 -43.21 -10.24
C THR A 6 -55.32 -43.76 -9.25
N LYS A 7 -56.53 -43.14 -9.16
CA LYS A 7 -57.60 -43.58 -8.25
C LYS A 7 -58.28 -44.86 -8.70
N GLN A 8 -58.44 -45.05 -10.06
CA GLN A 8 -59.09 -46.21 -10.63
C GLN A 8 -58.24 -47.50 -10.63
N ILE A 9 -56.91 -47.36 -10.57
CA ILE A 9 -55.97 -48.51 -10.48
C ILE A 9 -55.84 -49.03 -9.02
N ALA A 10 -56.12 -48.17 -8.02
CA ALA A 10 -56.00 -48.55 -6.61
C ALA A 10 -57.15 -49.45 -6.12
N GLU A 11 -58.33 -49.44 -6.78
CA GLU A 11 -59.49 -50.22 -6.32
C GLU A 11 -59.54 -51.66 -6.86
N SER A 12 -58.65 -52.05 -7.77
CA SER A 12 -58.66 -53.41 -8.38
C SER A 12 -57.35 -54.18 -8.14
N ALA A 13 -56.38 -53.63 -7.44
CA ALA A 13 -55.08 -54.29 -7.19
C ALA A 13 -55.12 -55.11 -5.89
N PRO A 14 -54.50 -56.32 -5.83
CA PRO A 14 -54.37 -57.06 -4.59
C PRO A 14 -53.61 -56.23 -3.55
N LEU A 15 -54.06 -56.20 -2.29
CA LEU A 15 -53.48 -55.45 -1.18
C LEU A 15 -51.94 -55.57 -1.07
N PHE A 16 -51.40 -56.72 -1.46
CA PHE A 16 -49.98 -56.98 -1.52
C PHE A 16 -49.22 -56.10 -2.55
N LEU A 17 -49.85 -55.79 -3.67
CA LEU A 17 -49.22 -54.98 -4.74
C LEU A 17 -49.16 -53.51 -4.38
N VAL A 18 -50.14 -53.02 -3.62
CA VAL A 18 -50.17 -51.62 -3.14
C VAL A 18 -49.07 -51.39 -2.10
N ASP A 19 -48.88 -52.35 -1.19
CA ASP A 19 -47.81 -52.24 -0.16
C ASP A 19 -46.38 -52.28 -0.79
N VAL A 20 -46.19 -53.09 -1.83
CA VAL A 20 -44.92 -53.16 -2.56
C VAL A 20 -44.63 -51.85 -3.31
N LEU A 21 -45.65 -51.27 -3.94
CA LEU A 21 -45.49 -50.01 -4.67
C LEU A 21 -45.26 -48.84 -3.73
N GLU A 22 -45.89 -48.80 -2.56
CA GLU A 22 -45.67 -47.76 -1.57
C GLU A 22 -44.27 -47.86 -0.94
N LYS A 23 -43.78 -49.05 -0.67
CA LYS A 23 -42.39 -49.27 -0.19
C LYS A 23 -41.36 -48.91 -1.25
N ALA A 24 -41.61 -49.22 -2.51
CA ALA A 24 -40.76 -48.81 -3.64
C ALA A 24 -40.72 -47.26 -3.80
N ALA A 25 -41.86 -46.59 -3.75
CA ALA A 25 -41.98 -45.16 -3.85
C ALA A 25 -41.25 -44.45 -2.69
N LYS A 26 -41.40 -44.94 -1.44
CA LYS A 26 -40.69 -44.43 -0.25
C LYS A 26 -39.18 -44.61 -0.39
N SER A 27 -38.72 -45.72 -0.97
CA SER A 27 -37.32 -46.01 -1.20
C SER A 27 -36.71 -45.08 -2.28
N TYR A 28 -37.46 -44.85 -3.38
CA TYR A 28 -37.05 -43.90 -4.44
C TYR A 28 -36.94 -42.45 -3.94
N VAL A 29 -37.88 -41.99 -3.12
CA VAL A 29 -37.86 -40.67 -2.53
C VAL A 29 -36.67 -40.50 -1.56
N ARG A 30 -36.34 -41.56 -0.82
CA ARG A 30 -35.14 -41.57 0.04
C ARG A 30 -33.84 -41.49 -0.76
N LEU A 31 -33.72 -42.30 -1.83
CA LEU A 31 -32.55 -42.32 -2.70
C LEU A 31 -32.35 -40.96 -3.41
N PHE A 32 -33.45 -40.36 -3.91
CA PHE A 32 -33.41 -39.07 -4.56
C PHE A 32 -33.01 -37.93 -3.62
N ARG A 33 -33.48 -37.93 -2.37
CA ARG A 33 -33.05 -36.99 -1.32
C ARG A 33 -31.57 -37.16 -0.96
N HIS A 34 -31.04 -38.40 -0.97
CA HIS A 34 -29.62 -38.67 -0.73
C HIS A 34 -28.75 -38.18 -1.89
N LEU A 35 -29.16 -38.39 -3.13
CA LEU A 35 -28.47 -37.90 -4.32
C LEU A 35 -28.43 -36.39 -4.38
N ILE A 36 -29.53 -35.69 -4.07
CA ILE A 36 -29.56 -34.22 -3.99
C ILE A 36 -28.64 -33.71 -2.88
N ARG A 37 -28.58 -34.37 -1.71
CA ARG A 37 -27.66 -33.98 -0.65
C ARG A 37 -26.18 -34.16 -1.03
N LEU A 38 -25.85 -35.24 -1.72
CA LEU A 38 -24.49 -35.52 -2.19
C LEU A 38 -24.05 -34.55 -3.30
N THR A 39 -24.95 -34.19 -4.24
CA THR A 39 -24.66 -33.20 -5.29
C THR A 39 -24.54 -31.79 -4.73
N LEU A 40 -25.39 -31.38 -3.78
CA LEU A 40 -25.28 -30.10 -3.09
C LEU A 40 -24.00 -30.01 -2.25
N PHE A 41 -23.62 -31.09 -1.56
CA PHE A 41 -22.38 -31.12 -0.78
C PHE A 41 -21.14 -31.06 -1.68
N SER A 42 -21.16 -31.73 -2.85
CA SER A 42 -20.09 -31.66 -3.85
C SER A 42 -19.97 -30.27 -4.48
N LEU A 43 -21.08 -29.60 -4.78
CA LEU A 43 -21.10 -28.24 -5.32
C LEU A 43 -20.63 -27.19 -4.29
N ILE A 44 -20.97 -27.37 -3.03
CA ILE A 44 -20.49 -26.49 -1.95
C ILE A 44 -18.99 -26.70 -1.71
N SER A 45 -18.51 -27.95 -1.71
CA SER A 45 -17.07 -28.23 -1.49
C SER A 45 -16.20 -27.79 -2.67
N THR A 46 -16.65 -27.95 -3.91
CA THR A 46 -15.94 -27.44 -5.09
C THR A 46 -15.99 -25.91 -5.19
N GLY A 47 -17.11 -25.27 -4.83
CA GLY A 47 -17.23 -23.82 -4.79
C GLY A 47 -16.32 -23.18 -3.72
N VAL A 48 -16.17 -23.82 -2.56
CA VAL A 48 -15.26 -23.38 -1.49
C VAL A 48 -13.79 -23.56 -1.88
N ILE A 49 -13.45 -24.67 -2.56
CA ILE A 49 -12.08 -24.90 -3.06
C ILE A 49 -11.72 -23.95 -4.21
N TYR A 50 -12.65 -23.62 -5.11
CA TYR A 50 -12.42 -22.65 -6.19
C TYR A 50 -12.34 -21.20 -5.68
N GLY A 51 -13.06 -20.85 -4.61
CA GLY A 51 -12.98 -19.54 -3.97
C GLY A 51 -11.70 -19.32 -3.14
N ALA A 52 -11.06 -20.39 -2.67
CA ALA A 52 -9.82 -20.31 -1.88
C ALA A 52 -8.54 -20.27 -2.74
N GLN A 53 -8.63 -20.55 -4.04
CA GLN A 53 -7.45 -20.75 -4.89
C GLN A 53 -6.91 -19.49 -5.57
N ASN A 54 -7.47 -18.27 -5.34
CA ASN A 54 -6.99 -17.06 -6.03
C ASN A 54 -6.97 -15.77 -5.21
N ALA A 55 -6.78 -15.83 -3.91
CA ALA A 55 -6.29 -14.65 -3.20
C ALA A 55 -4.78 -14.58 -3.43
N ALA A 56 -4.34 -13.82 -4.44
CA ALA A 56 -2.92 -13.55 -4.64
C ALA A 56 -2.29 -13.15 -3.30
N ALA A 57 -1.17 -13.78 -2.94
CA ALA A 57 -0.49 -13.49 -1.68
C ALA A 57 -0.21 -11.99 -1.60
N LYS A 58 -0.60 -11.37 -0.49
CA LYS A 58 -0.37 -9.94 -0.28
C LYS A 58 1.13 -9.67 -0.19
N MET A 59 1.57 -8.62 -0.86
CA MET A 59 2.97 -8.19 -0.85
C MET A 59 3.36 -7.61 0.51
N PRO A 60 4.36 -8.17 1.21
CA PRO A 60 4.84 -7.61 2.48
C PRO A 60 5.59 -6.30 2.22
N VAL A 61 5.16 -5.23 2.89
CA VAL A 61 5.75 -3.89 2.75
C VAL A 61 5.95 -3.22 4.10
N VAL A 62 7.00 -2.40 4.18
CA VAL A 62 7.24 -1.38 5.21
C VAL A 62 7.38 -0.05 4.49
N LEU A 63 6.81 1.01 5.03
CA LEU A 63 6.98 2.38 4.55
C LEU A 63 7.91 3.14 5.52
N SER A 64 8.82 3.95 4.96
CA SER A 64 9.59 4.98 5.67
C SER A 64 9.22 6.34 5.08
N THR A 65 8.72 7.28 5.88
CA THR A 65 8.04 8.52 5.47
C THR A 65 8.46 9.68 6.38
N ASP A 66 8.74 10.85 5.82
CA ASP A 66 8.97 12.09 6.59
C ASP A 66 7.72 12.98 6.63
N VAL A 67 6.56 12.33 6.83
CA VAL A 67 5.26 12.98 6.91
C VAL A 67 5.26 14.18 7.85
N GLY A 68 4.76 15.31 7.33
CA GLY A 68 4.81 16.61 7.99
C GLY A 68 5.80 17.58 7.33
N ASN A 69 6.59 17.12 6.38
CA ASN A 69 7.44 17.94 5.54
C ASN A 69 6.65 18.58 4.39
N GLU A 70 6.09 17.75 3.53
CA GLU A 70 5.20 18.10 2.41
C GLU A 70 3.82 17.46 2.56
N ILE A 71 3.06 17.38 1.49
CA ILE A 71 1.69 16.83 1.51
C ILE A 71 1.58 15.48 0.80
N ASP A 72 2.55 15.08 0.05
CA ASP A 72 2.55 13.86 -0.76
C ASP A 72 2.66 12.58 0.08
N ASP A 73 3.34 12.65 1.22
CA ASP A 73 3.33 11.58 2.23
C ASP A 73 1.91 11.15 2.63
N GLN A 74 1.00 12.12 2.88
CA GLN A 74 -0.38 11.82 3.26
C GLN A 74 -1.11 11.04 2.16
N TRP A 75 -0.82 11.33 0.89
CA TRP A 75 -1.37 10.60 -0.25
C TRP A 75 -0.80 9.18 -0.31
N ALA A 76 0.52 9.05 -0.17
CA ALA A 76 1.20 7.76 -0.19
C ALA A 76 0.76 6.86 0.98
N ILE A 77 0.70 7.39 2.21
CA ILE A 77 0.21 6.67 3.39
C ILE A 77 -1.23 6.21 3.19
N THR A 78 -2.11 7.10 2.69
CA THR A 78 -3.50 6.77 2.41
C THR A 78 -3.59 5.65 1.37
N TYR A 79 -2.87 5.77 0.25
CA TYR A 79 -2.90 4.77 -0.80
C TYR A 79 -2.38 3.41 -0.32
N LEU A 80 -1.27 3.39 0.40
CA LEU A 80 -0.68 2.19 0.98
C LEU A 80 -1.67 1.46 1.90
N LEU A 81 -2.25 2.18 2.86
CA LEU A 81 -3.11 1.58 3.89
C LEU A 81 -4.47 1.13 3.35
N LEU A 82 -4.96 1.74 2.28
CA LEU A 82 -6.21 1.35 1.63
C LEU A 82 -6.02 0.21 0.60
N GLN A 83 -4.78 -0.07 0.17
CA GLN A 83 -4.51 -1.04 -0.90
C GLN A 83 -4.56 -2.48 -0.40
N PRO A 84 -5.55 -3.30 -0.84
CA PRO A 84 -5.72 -4.67 -0.35
C PRO A 84 -4.62 -5.63 -0.82
N ARG A 85 -3.81 -5.26 -1.82
CA ARG A 85 -2.69 -6.07 -2.33
C ARG A 85 -1.48 -6.05 -1.40
N PHE A 86 -1.44 -5.15 -0.41
CA PHE A 86 -0.34 -5.05 0.54
C PHE A 86 -0.64 -5.74 1.87
N ASN A 87 0.36 -6.37 2.42
CA ASN A 87 0.49 -6.72 3.83
C ASN A 87 1.45 -5.71 4.45
N VAL A 88 0.91 -4.59 4.93
CA VAL A 88 1.71 -3.53 5.55
C VAL A 88 2.15 -4.01 6.92
N LEU A 89 3.45 -4.20 7.11
CA LEU A 89 4.04 -4.73 8.33
C LEU A 89 4.41 -3.63 9.33
N GLY A 90 4.53 -2.39 8.85
CA GLY A 90 4.77 -1.21 9.67
C GLY A 90 4.95 0.03 8.82
N VAL A 91 4.79 1.20 9.47
CA VAL A 91 5.10 2.51 8.91
C VAL A 91 6.06 3.20 9.86
N MET A 92 7.23 3.56 9.36
CA MET A 92 8.31 4.21 10.12
C MET A 92 8.33 5.69 9.77
N SER A 93 8.39 6.57 10.76
CA SER A 93 8.70 7.98 10.51
C SER A 93 10.16 8.18 10.12
N ALA A 94 10.46 9.26 9.43
CA ALA A 94 11.82 9.71 9.12
C ALA A 94 11.96 11.20 9.46
N HIS A 95 13.17 11.71 9.50
CA HIS A 95 13.42 13.13 9.72
C HIS A 95 13.45 13.90 8.40
N ALA A 96 13.15 15.20 8.50
CA ALA A 96 13.45 16.19 7.49
C ALA A 96 13.82 17.52 8.17
N PRO A 97 14.66 18.39 7.56
CA PRO A 97 15.12 19.63 8.17
C PRO A 97 14.02 20.66 8.37
N THR A 98 12.91 20.53 7.66
CA THR A 98 11.71 21.39 7.75
C THR A 98 10.76 21.00 8.89
N ILE A 99 10.94 19.79 9.45
CA ILE A 99 10.14 19.26 10.57
C ILE A 99 10.75 19.75 11.89
N THR A 100 9.89 20.24 12.79
CA THR A 100 10.30 20.70 14.13
C THR A 100 11.05 19.60 14.90
N ALA A 101 12.21 19.93 15.45
CA ALA A 101 13.01 19.00 16.23
C ALA A 101 12.33 18.57 17.55
N PRO A 102 12.48 17.30 17.96
CA PRO A 102 13.18 16.22 17.29
C PRO A 102 12.38 15.70 16.09
N ALA A 103 12.95 15.81 14.87
CA ALA A 103 12.21 15.69 13.64
C ALA A 103 11.55 14.31 13.43
N GLY A 104 12.25 13.21 13.72
CA GLY A 104 11.69 11.87 13.63
C GLY A 104 10.53 11.64 14.60
N HIS A 105 10.62 12.17 15.84
CA HIS A 105 9.50 12.12 16.81
C HIS A 105 8.32 12.97 16.35
N THR A 106 8.56 14.18 15.86
CA THR A 106 7.49 15.05 15.37
C THR A 106 6.77 14.43 14.17
N SER A 107 7.51 13.89 13.21
CA SER A 107 6.95 13.14 12.08
C SER A 107 6.15 11.91 12.57
N TYR A 108 6.64 11.18 13.56
CA TYR A 108 5.89 10.06 14.16
C TYR A 108 4.54 10.50 14.73
N ARG A 109 4.49 11.61 15.44
CA ARG A 109 3.22 12.13 15.98
C ARG A 109 2.24 12.54 14.89
N ILE A 110 2.75 13.13 13.81
CA ILE A 110 1.93 13.47 12.63
C ILE A 110 1.43 12.18 11.95
N LEU A 111 2.28 11.17 11.82
CA LEU A 111 1.91 9.86 11.28
C LEU A 111 0.76 9.22 12.08
N VAL A 112 0.83 9.26 13.41
CA VAL A 112 -0.24 8.78 14.30
C VAL A 112 -1.54 9.57 14.05
N ASP A 113 -1.47 10.90 13.95
CA ASP A 113 -2.65 11.74 13.64
C ASP A 113 -3.26 11.39 12.28
N VAL A 114 -2.44 11.22 11.23
CA VAL A 114 -2.89 10.81 9.89
C VAL A 114 -3.62 9.48 9.95
N VAL A 115 -3.03 8.46 10.58
CA VAL A 115 -3.59 7.11 10.57
C VAL A 115 -4.81 6.98 11.47
N GLU A 116 -4.73 7.47 12.71
CA GLU A 116 -5.77 7.25 13.70
C GLU A 116 -6.94 8.25 13.58
N LYS A 117 -6.64 9.53 13.31
CA LYS A 117 -7.67 10.57 13.26
C LYS A 117 -8.16 10.85 11.85
N ARG A 118 -7.25 11.13 10.89
CA ARG A 118 -7.65 11.51 9.53
C ARG A 118 -8.22 10.32 8.75
N LEU A 119 -7.56 9.17 8.79
CA LEU A 119 -8.06 7.94 8.21
C LEU A 119 -9.05 7.20 9.13
N GLY A 120 -9.09 7.49 10.42
CA GLY A 120 -10.00 6.87 11.39
C GLY A 120 -9.72 5.37 11.60
N MET A 121 -8.49 4.92 11.42
CA MET A 121 -8.09 3.52 11.54
C MET A 121 -7.81 3.18 13.00
N ARG A 122 -8.73 2.48 13.67
CA ARG A 122 -8.52 1.96 15.05
C ARG A 122 -7.61 0.72 15.07
N MET A 123 -7.58 -0.04 14.00
CA MET A 123 -6.68 -1.17 13.79
C MET A 123 -5.84 -0.86 12.55
N HIS A 124 -4.57 -0.71 12.76
CA HIS A 124 -3.59 -0.36 11.73
C HIS A 124 -2.28 -1.12 11.96
N PRO A 125 -1.38 -1.17 10.98
CA PRO A 125 -0.02 -1.68 11.17
C PRO A 125 0.70 -0.91 12.26
N PRO A 126 1.74 -1.47 12.89
CA PRO A 126 2.60 -0.74 13.81
C PRO A 126 3.11 0.56 13.19
N LEU A 127 3.05 1.65 13.96
CA LEU A 127 3.66 2.93 13.64
C LEU A 127 4.92 3.06 14.49
N ILE A 128 6.06 3.37 13.87
CA ILE A 128 7.37 3.27 14.51
C ILE A 128 8.10 4.61 14.41
N GLU A 129 8.62 5.08 15.52
CA GLU A 129 9.44 6.28 15.55
C GLU A 129 10.81 6.05 14.92
N GLY A 130 11.19 6.87 13.94
CA GLY A 130 12.48 6.86 13.28
C GLY A 130 13.52 7.79 13.89
N GLY A 131 14.72 7.75 13.35
CA GLY A 131 15.81 8.65 13.73
C GLY A 131 15.47 10.12 13.47
N SER A 132 16.00 11.02 14.30
CA SER A 132 15.75 12.46 14.18
C SER A 132 16.92 13.24 13.56
N LEU A 133 18.04 12.59 13.29
CA LEU A 133 19.27 13.20 12.78
C LEU A 133 19.86 12.37 11.64
N PRO A 134 20.47 12.99 10.63
CA PRO A 134 21.18 12.30 9.58
C PRO A 134 22.41 11.55 10.12
N MET A 135 22.95 10.63 9.34
CA MET A 135 24.22 9.96 9.63
C MET A 135 25.39 10.95 9.60
N GLU A 136 26.38 10.74 10.46
CA GLU A 136 27.58 11.58 10.50
C GLU A 136 28.55 11.29 9.34
N ASN A 137 28.52 10.06 8.86
CA ASN A 137 29.27 9.57 7.71
C ASN A 137 28.64 8.28 7.21
N ALA A 138 28.99 7.81 6.03
CA ALA A 138 28.39 6.65 5.37
C ALA A 138 28.73 5.30 6.04
N LYS A 139 29.45 5.26 7.16
CA LYS A 139 29.89 4.01 7.82
C LYS A 139 29.40 3.87 9.25
N THR A 140 28.91 4.95 9.86
CA THR A 140 28.47 4.96 11.26
C THR A 140 26.95 4.98 11.33
N PRO A 141 26.29 3.87 11.69
CA PRO A 141 24.84 3.81 11.77
C PRO A 141 24.30 4.65 12.94
N ARG A 142 23.11 5.21 12.73
CA ARG A 142 22.28 5.77 13.81
C ARG A 142 21.49 4.66 14.49
N SER A 143 21.12 4.88 15.74
CA SER A 143 20.22 3.99 16.47
C SER A 143 18.83 4.64 16.57
N SER A 144 17.78 3.86 16.28
CA SER A 144 16.38 4.28 16.45
C SER A 144 15.47 3.06 16.65
N PRO A 145 14.24 3.24 17.13
CA PRO A 145 13.24 2.20 17.13
C PRO A 145 12.99 1.62 15.72
N ALA A 146 13.02 2.46 14.65
CA ALA A 146 12.81 2.05 13.27
C ALA A 146 13.93 1.13 12.75
N VAL A 147 15.19 1.40 13.09
CA VAL A 147 16.32 0.52 12.76
C VAL A 147 16.11 -0.89 13.33
N ASN A 148 15.81 -0.96 14.63
CA ASN A 148 15.58 -2.24 15.30
C ASN A 148 14.36 -2.98 14.72
N PHE A 149 13.26 -2.26 14.49
CA PHE A 149 12.05 -2.81 13.87
C PHE A 149 12.33 -3.39 12.48
N LEU A 150 13.09 -2.68 11.64
CA LEU A 150 13.38 -3.13 10.29
C LEU A 150 14.24 -4.40 10.29
N ILE A 151 15.30 -4.44 11.14
CA ILE A 151 16.15 -5.61 11.32
C ILE A 151 15.31 -6.82 11.76
N GLU A 152 14.54 -6.69 12.84
CA GLU A 152 13.72 -7.79 13.39
C GLU A 152 12.65 -8.25 12.39
N THR A 153 11.95 -7.32 11.74
CA THR A 153 10.93 -7.65 10.75
C THR A 153 11.52 -8.40 9.57
N SER A 154 12.71 -8.01 9.11
CA SER A 154 13.40 -8.62 7.97
C SER A 154 13.79 -10.09 8.19
N ARG A 155 13.97 -10.54 9.43
CA ARG A 155 14.39 -11.93 9.75
C ARG A 155 13.42 -13.00 9.24
N ARG A 156 12.17 -12.63 8.95
CA ARG A 156 11.15 -13.51 8.37
C ARG A 156 11.26 -13.65 6.84
N PHE A 157 12.23 -12.98 6.22
CA PHE A 157 12.41 -12.89 4.78
C PHE A 157 13.75 -13.45 4.34
N SER A 158 13.90 -13.64 3.04
CA SER A 158 15.07 -14.24 2.41
C SER A 158 15.30 -13.68 1.00
N LYS A 159 16.40 -14.05 0.37
CA LYS A 159 16.72 -13.64 -1.01
C LYS A 159 15.62 -13.98 -2.03
N ASN A 160 14.88 -15.07 -1.80
CA ASN A 160 13.80 -15.52 -2.68
C ASN A 160 12.42 -14.93 -2.31
N ASN A 161 12.29 -14.34 -1.13
CA ASN A 161 11.06 -13.71 -0.64
C ASN A 161 11.43 -12.47 0.18
N ARG A 162 11.72 -11.37 -0.48
CA ARG A 162 12.22 -10.14 0.14
C ARG A 162 11.09 -9.30 0.72
N LEU A 163 11.37 -8.67 1.85
CA LEU A 163 10.55 -7.57 2.36
C LEU A 163 10.78 -6.34 1.46
N THR A 164 9.70 -5.73 1.01
CA THR A 164 9.77 -4.47 0.25
C THR A 164 9.74 -3.29 1.22
N VAL A 165 10.74 -2.43 1.16
CA VAL A 165 10.80 -1.15 1.88
C VAL A 165 10.52 -0.04 0.88
N LEU A 166 9.43 0.71 1.10
CA LEU A 166 9.12 1.94 0.36
C LEU A 166 9.75 3.09 1.17
N MET A 167 10.71 3.78 0.59
CA MET A 167 11.45 4.86 1.23
C MET A 167 11.10 6.18 0.53
N ILE A 168 10.31 7.01 1.21
CA ILE A 168 9.78 8.27 0.70
C ILE A 168 10.20 9.47 1.55
N GLY A 169 11.18 9.31 2.41
CA GLY A 169 11.87 10.32 3.19
C GLY A 169 13.36 10.01 3.27
N ALA A 170 14.06 10.60 4.23
CA ALA A 170 15.49 10.36 4.46
C ALA A 170 15.81 8.87 4.68
N GLY A 171 16.88 8.39 4.07
CA GLY A 171 17.29 6.99 4.08
C GLY A 171 18.00 6.52 5.36
N THR A 172 18.09 7.36 6.38
CA THR A 172 18.89 7.16 7.61
C THR A 172 18.66 5.83 8.29
N ASP A 173 17.39 5.49 8.57
CA ASP A 173 17.05 4.25 9.28
C ASP A 173 17.29 2.99 8.44
N VAL A 174 17.03 3.08 7.13
CA VAL A 174 17.28 1.97 6.19
C VAL A 174 18.78 1.71 6.05
N ALA A 175 19.59 2.75 5.85
CA ALA A 175 21.05 2.66 5.79
C ALA A 175 21.64 2.15 7.10
N SER A 176 21.16 2.65 8.24
CA SER A 176 21.60 2.23 9.55
C SER A 176 21.28 0.75 9.83
N ALA A 177 20.13 0.26 9.37
CA ALA A 177 19.79 -1.16 9.47
C ALA A 177 20.73 -2.02 8.61
N ILE A 178 21.08 -1.57 7.39
CA ILE A 178 22.04 -2.25 6.50
C ILE A 178 23.43 -2.31 7.14
N LEU A 179 23.89 -1.22 7.73
CA LEU A 179 25.21 -1.17 8.37
C LEU A 179 25.27 -1.99 9.67
N THR A 180 24.18 -2.02 10.43
CA THR A 180 24.09 -2.75 11.72
C THR A 180 23.97 -4.27 11.49
N ASP A 181 23.23 -4.69 10.49
CA ASP A 181 23.04 -6.09 10.10
C ASP A 181 23.28 -6.25 8.59
N PRO A 182 24.54 -6.40 8.14
CA PRO A 182 24.85 -6.48 6.70
C PRO A 182 24.14 -7.63 5.97
N GLY A 183 23.75 -8.69 6.66
CA GLY A 183 22.95 -9.79 6.08
C GLY A 183 21.52 -9.38 5.69
N ILE A 184 21.06 -8.21 6.10
CA ILE A 184 19.73 -7.70 5.76
C ILE A 184 19.57 -7.45 4.27
N VAL A 185 20.64 -7.21 3.52
CA VAL A 185 20.61 -6.96 2.07
C VAL A 185 20.03 -8.14 1.28
N ASP A 186 20.12 -9.37 1.80
CA ASP A 186 19.50 -10.54 1.19
C ASP A 186 18.00 -10.67 1.52
N ARG A 187 17.52 -9.93 2.50
CA ARG A 187 16.15 -9.98 3.00
C ARG A 187 15.29 -8.80 2.58
N LEU A 188 15.91 -7.71 2.13
CA LEU A 188 15.22 -6.49 1.71
C LEU A 188 15.28 -6.27 0.19
N ARG A 189 14.33 -5.48 -0.28
CA ARG A 189 14.34 -4.71 -1.53
C ARG A 189 13.88 -3.30 -1.20
N VAL A 190 14.64 -2.30 -1.61
CA VAL A 190 14.33 -0.89 -1.37
C VAL A 190 13.77 -0.26 -2.63
N ILE A 191 12.69 0.49 -2.51
CA ILE A 191 12.12 1.32 -3.56
C ILE A 191 12.09 2.73 -3.03
N GLN A 192 12.88 3.60 -3.63
CA GLN A 192 13.14 4.95 -3.16
C GLN A 192 12.53 6.00 -4.10
N MET A 193 11.82 7.00 -3.53
CA MET A 193 11.64 8.29 -4.16
C MET A 193 12.90 9.12 -3.87
N GLY A 194 13.65 9.50 -4.92
CA GLY A 194 14.88 10.25 -4.75
C GLY A 194 15.62 10.52 -6.07
N PHE A 195 16.58 11.40 -6.01
CA PHE A 195 17.35 11.95 -7.12
C PHE A 195 16.51 12.78 -8.10
N ASN A 196 17.16 13.73 -8.77
CA ASN A 196 16.50 14.51 -9.82
C ASN A 196 16.27 13.67 -11.08
N ASP A 197 17.31 12.95 -11.52
CA ASP A 197 17.32 12.09 -12.70
C ASP A 197 18.45 11.04 -12.61
N GLU A 198 18.74 10.37 -13.72
CA GLU A 198 19.76 9.31 -13.81
C GLU A 198 21.21 9.80 -13.69
N GLN A 199 21.44 11.09 -13.65
CA GLN A 199 22.73 11.72 -13.37
C GLN A 199 22.93 12.05 -11.89
N GLY A 200 21.89 11.83 -11.06
CA GLY A 200 21.89 12.19 -9.65
C GLY A 200 21.32 13.60 -9.41
N GLY A 201 22.08 14.43 -8.74
CA GLY A 201 21.74 15.82 -8.44
C GLY A 201 20.95 16.03 -7.15
N ASN A 202 20.90 17.27 -6.72
CA ASN A 202 20.25 17.66 -5.47
C ASN A 202 18.74 17.40 -5.53
N GLU A 203 18.30 16.45 -4.73
CA GLU A 203 16.91 16.13 -4.49
C GLU A 203 16.69 16.06 -2.97
N PHE A 204 15.50 16.43 -2.51
CA PHE A 204 15.25 16.71 -1.10
C PHE A 204 15.53 15.50 -0.19
N ASN A 205 15.00 14.32 -0.51
CA ASN A 205 15.19 13.10 0.31
C ASN A 205 16.66 12.65 0.35
N ILE A 206 17.38 12.83 -0.77
CA ILE A 206 18.82 12.56 -0.86
C ILE A 206 19.61 13.56 -0.02
N ALA A 207 19.26 14.85 -0.13
CA ALA A 207 19.96 15.91 0.60
C ALA A 207 19.73 15.85 2.12
N ASN A 208 18.62 15.28 2.56
CA ASN A 208 18.34 15.09 4.00
C ASN A 208 19.32 14.14 4.66
N ASP A 209 19.89 13.16 3.93
CA ASP A 209 20.95 12.31 4.43
C ASP A 209 21.76 11.68 3.27
N VAL A 210 22.71 12.43 2.73
CA VAL A 210 23.61 11.98 1.65
C VAL A 210 24.40 10.73 2.06
N HIS A 211 24.85 10.66 3.30
CA HIS A 211 25.62 9.53 3.81
C HIS A 211 24.82 8.24 3.91
N ALA A 212 23.54 8.34 4.25
CA ALA A 212 22.65 7.19 4.23
C ALA A 212 22.48 6.63 2.79
N VAL A 213 22.31 7.51 1.82
CA VAL A 213 22.16 7.10 0.42
C VAL A 213 23.47 6.53 -0.13
N GLN A 214 24.62 7.07 0.24
CA GLN A 214 25.92 6.48 -0.07
C GLN A 214 26.01 5.04 0.47
N ALA A 215 25.66 4.82 1.75
CA ALA A 215 25.68 3.49 2.36
C ALA A 215 24.71 2.50 1.65
N ILE A 216 23.52 2.96 1.25
CA ILE A 216 22.56 2.14 0.50
C ILE A 216 23.11 1.78 -0.89
N LEU A 217 23.68 2.75 -1.61
CA LEU A 217 24.27 2.51 -2.94
C LEU A 217 25.52 1.64 -2.87
N ASP A 218 26.34 1.76 -1.85
CA ASP A 218 27.54 0.92 -1.66
C ASP A 218 27.17 -0.50 -1.16
N SER A 219 25.94 -0.73 -0.72
CA SER A 219 25.43 -2.04 -0.33
C SER A 219 24.93 -2.84 -1.55
N ASN A 220 24.70 -4.14 -1.33
CA ASN A 220 24.17 -5.03 -2.36
C ASN A 220 22.64 -5.15 -2.32
N VAL A 221 21.95 -4.28 -1.58
CA VAL A 221 20.49 -4.32 -1.49
C VAL A 221 19.86 -4.01 -2.86
N PRO A 222 18.92 -4.81 -3.37
CA PRO A 222 18.19 -4.47 -4.59
C PRO A 222 17.49 -3.12 -4.43
N LEU A 223 17.84 -2.17 -5.32
CA LEU A 223 17.36 -0.80 -5.29
C LEU A 223 16.59 -0.44 -6.54
N VAL A 224 15.44 0.20 -6.35
CA VAL A 224 14.63 0.82 -7.39
C VAL A 224 14.50 2.30 -7.08
N VAL A 225 14.66 3.14 -8.08
CA VAL A 225 14.60 4.60 -7.93
C VAL A 225 13.47 5.17 -8.77
N GLY A 226 12.59 5.94 -8.13
CA GLY A 226 11.66 6.85 -8.76
C GLY A 226 12.19 8.27 -8.65
N SER A 227 12.49 8.91 -9.79
CA SER A 227 13.16 10.21 -9.81
C SER A 227 12.21 11.40 -9.89
N GLY A 228 12.69 12.55 -9.43
CA GLY A 228 11.96 13.80 -9.52
C GLY A 228 11.57 14.19 -10.96
N LYS A 229 12.39 13.82 -11.95
CA LYS A 229 12.07 14.06 -13.38
C LYS A 229 10.80 13.32 -13.79
N VAL A 230 10.68 12.05 -13.43
CA VAL A 230 9.50 11.22 -13.76
C VAL A 230 8.28 11.71 -12.98
N CYS A 231 8.44 12.00 -11.69
CA CYS A 231 7.34 12.52 -10.87
C CYS A 231 6.78 13.83 -11.43
N ARG A 232 7.65 14.78 -11.83
CA ARG A 232 7.21 16.03 -12.46
C ARG A 232 6.46 15.82 -13.77
N ALA A 233 6.83 14.83 -14.54
CA ALA A 233 6.19 14.52 -15.81
C ALA A 233 4.81 13.88 -15.64
N SER A 234 4.66 12.98 -14.66
CA SER A 234 3.50 12.08 -14.57
C SER A 234 2.63 12.31 -13.32
N LEU A 235 3.15 12.90 -12.23
CA LEU A 235 2.44 13.01 -10.95
C LEU A 235 2.14 14.43 -10.51
N SER A 236 2.14 15.37 -11.46
CA SER A 236 1.84 16.76 -11.23
C SER A 236 0.35 17.03 -11.32
N LEU A 237 -0.20 17.73 -10.32
CA LEU A 237 -1.61 18.13 -10.28
C LEU A 237 -1.71 19.66 -10.17
N THR A 238 -2.52 20.26 -11.01
CA THR A 238 -2.92 21.66 -10.81
C THR A 238 -3.89 21.79 -9.64
N PHE A 239 -4.09 23.00 -9.14
CA PHE A 239 -5.05 23.27 -8.07
C PHE A 239 -6.47 22.76 -8.42
N ASP A 240 -6.90 23.00 -9.65
CA ASP A 240 -8.23 22.59 -10.11
C ASP A 240 -8.34 21.07 -10.27
N GLN A 241 -7.30 20.41 -10.80
CA GLN A 241 -7.26 18.95 -10.89
C GLN A 241 -7.35 18.30 -9.51
N ALA A 242 -6.55 18.77 -8.53
CA ALA A 242 -6.61 18.23 -7.17
C ALA A 242 -7.98 18.46 -6.52
N ARG A 243 -8.60 19.65 -6.72
CA ARG A 243 -9.95 19.94 -6.24
C ARG A 243 -11.00 19.02 -6.84
N GLU A 244 -10.97 18.83 -8.16
CA GLU A 244 -11.91 17.96 -8.86
C GLU A 244 -11.78 16.50 -8.42
N MET A 245 -10.55 16.03 -8.24
CA MET A 245 -10.26 14.67 -7.79
C MET A 245 -10.75 14.40 -6.36
N LEU A 246 -10.65 15.36 -5.45
CA LEU A 246 -10.72 15.11 -4.01
C LEU A 246 -11.93 15.74 -3.30
N ALA A 247 -12.28 16.98 -3.61
CA ALA A 247 -13.14 17.80 -2.75
C ALA A 247 -14.52 17.20 -2.45
N LYS A 248 -15.04 16.34 -3.32
CA LYS A 248 -16.36 15.70 -3.17
C LYS A 248 -16.28 14.19 -2.85
N ARG A 249 -15.12 13.66 -2.43
CA ARG A 249 -14.91 12.22 -2.21
C ARG A 249 -14.91 11.81 -0.74
N GLY A 250 -15.92 12.29 0.01
CA GLY A 250 -16.08 11.93 1.43
C GLY A 250 -15.00 12.52 2.34
N ALA A 251 -14.85 11.98 3.55
CA ALA A 251 -13.98 12.55 4.56
C ALA A 251 -12.49 12.52 4.17
N ILE A 252 -12.02 11.41 3.57
CA ILE A 252 -10.61 11.28 3.14
C ILE A 252 -10.31 12.27 2.01
N GLY A 253 -11.17 12.33 0.99
CA GLY A 253 -10.96 13.27 -0.10
C GLY A 253 -11.03 14.72 0.36
N ALA A 254 -12.00 15.08 1.21
CA ALA A 254 -12.11 16.41 1.77
C ALA A 254 -10.84 16.81 2.56
N TRP A 255 -10.34 15.90 3.42
CA TRP A 255 -9.12 16.12 4.17
C TRP A 255 -7.89 16.30 3.26
N LEU A 256 -7.66 15.40 2.29
CA LEU A 256 -6.54 15.53 1.36
C LEU A 256 -6.63 16.80 0.52
N TRP A 257 -7.85 17.22 0.18
CA TRP A 257 -8.08 18.50 -0.49
C TRP A 257 -7.73 19.70 0.41
N GLU A 258 -8.14 19.67 1.68
CA GLU A 258 -7.79 20.71 2.66
C GLU A 258 -6.27 20.85 2.81
N GLU A 259 -5.55 19.73 2.95
CA GLU A 259 -4.08 19.71 3.02
C GLU A 259 -3.44 20.26 1.73
N TYR A 260 -3.91 19.81 0.55
CA TYR A 260 -3.41 20.29 -0.73
C TYR A 260 -3.65 21.81 -0.89
N GLN A 261 -4.82 22.27 -0.54
CA GLN A 261 -5.18 23.69 -0.60
C GLN A 261 -4.30 24.54 0.34
N ALA A 262 -4.11 24.10 1.58
CA ALA A 262 -3.26 24.77 2.55
C ALA A 262 -1.81 24.87 2.07
N TRP A 263 -1.27 23.77 1.56
CA TRP A 263 0.07 23.72 0.97
C TRP A 263 0.20 24.62 -0.24
N TYR A 264 -0.77 24.60 -1.16
CA TYR A 264 -0.77 25.40 -2.37
C TYR A 264 -0.72 26.89 -2.05
N PHE A 265 -1.55 27.36 -1.11
CA PHE A 265 -1.56 28.75 -0.69
C PHE A 265 -0.31 29.18 0.06
N ARG A 266 0.29 28.27 0.80
CA ARG A 266 1.48 28.56 1.62
C ARG A 266 2.77 28.58 0.80
N TYR A 267 2.95 27.64 -0.12
CA TYR A 267 4.23 27.39 -0.79
C TYR A 267 4.20 27.60 -2.31
N VAL A 268 3.12 27.25 -2.98
CA VAL A 268 3.06 27.30 -4.44
C VAL A 268 2.64 28.69 -4.93
N LYS A 269 1.56 29.23 -4.40
CA LYS A 269 1.01 30.51 -4.84
C LYS A 269 1.96 31.70 -4.68
N PRO A 270 2.72 31.85 -3.59
CA PRO A 270 3.69 32.95 -3.46
C PRO A 270 4.79 32.96 -4.51
N LEU A 271 5.08 31.83 -5.15
CA LEU A 271 6.08 31.72 -6.20
C LEU A 271 5.61 32.36 -7.53
N ARG A 272 4.29 32.43 -7.76
CA ARG A 272 3.67 33.06 -8.92
C ARG A 272 2.33 33.67 -8.51
N VAL A 273 2.32 34.97 -8.26
CA VAL A 273 1.11 35.72 -7.86
C VAL A 273 -0.03 35.46 -8.85
N ASN A 274 -1.19 35.04 -8.35
CA ASN A 274 -2.42 34.74 -9.11
C ASN A 274 -2.34 33.61 -10.16
N ASP A 275 -1.28 32.81 -10.18
CA ASP A 275 -1.15 31.69 -11.11
C ASP A 275 -1.55 30.37 -10.44
N PHE A 276 -2.79 29.94 -10.66
CA PHE A 276 -3.31 28.65 -10.21
C PHE A 276 -2.99 27.50 -11.17
N SER A 277 -2.36 27.78 -12.30
CA SER A 277 -1.98 26.77 -13.28
C SER A 277 -0.69 26.02 -12.89
N LYS A 278 0.11 26.58 -11.96
CA LYS A 278 1.33 25.92 -11.51
C LYS A 278 0.96 24.64 -10.76
N PRO A 279 1.35 23.45 -11.26
CA PRO A 279 1.04 22.21 -10.59
C PRO A 279 1.93 22.01 -9.37
N TRP A 280 1.46 21.19 -8.44
CA TRP A 280 2.30 20.56 -7.42
C TRP A 280 2.41 19.08 -7.68
N VAL A 281 3.54 18.50 -7.34
CA VAL A 281 3.86 17.08 -7.62
C VAL A 281 3.54 16.24 -6.40
N ILE A 282 2.90 15.09 -6.61
CA ILE A 282 2.67 14.08 -5.58
C ILE A 282 3.76 13.02 -5.74
N TRP A 283 4.96 13.34 -5.25
CA TRP A 283 6.21 12.63 -5.52
C TRP A 283 6.17 11.16 -5.09
N ASP A 284 5.73 10.88 -3.88
CA ASP A 284 5.90 9.62 -3.17
C ASP A 284 5.14 8.46 -3.77
N ASN A 285 4.02 8.76 -4.45
CA ASN A 285 3.18 7.75 -5.07
C ASN A 285 3.89 6.93 -6.18
N ILE A 286 5.04 7.40 -6.69
CA ILE A 286 5.85 6.67 -7.66
C ILE A 286 6.32 5.31 -7.11
N THR A 287 6.63 5.24 -5.81
CA THR A 287 7.06 4.00 -5.15
C THR A 287 5.95 2.96 -5.12
N LEU A 288 4.72 3.40 -4.86
CA LEU A 288 3.51 2.58 -4.89
C LEU A 288 3.17 2.16 -6.33
N GLY A 289 3.28 3.08 -7.28
CA GLY A 289 3.09 2.80 -8.70
C GLY A 289 3.97 1.64 -9.18
N TYR A 290 5.24 1.62 -8.77
CA TYR A 290 6.16 0.54 -9.12
C TYR A 290 5.69 -0.83 -8.59
N VAL A 291 5.40 -0.95 -7.31
CA VAL A 291 4.98 -2.24 -6.72
C VAL A 291 3.61 -2.70 -7.21
N LEU A 292 2.78 -1.78 -7.68
CA LEU A 292 1.47 -2.08 -8.27
C LEU A 292 1.55 -2.45 -9.76
N GLY A 293 2.74 -2.36 -10.37
CA GLY A 293 2.95 -2.64 -11.80
C GLY A 293 2.32 -1.57 -12.70
N MET A 294 2.45 -0.31 -12.30
CA MET A 294 1.94 0.86 -13.01
C MET A 294 3.07 1.76 -13.52
N THR A 295 4.26 1.20 -13.67
CA THR A 295 5.43 1.94 -14.16
C THR A 295 6.14 1.18 -15.26
N THR A 296 6.88 1.88 -16.10
CA THR A 296 7.96 1.32 -16.92
C THR A 296 9.31 1.63 -16.27
N GLN A 297 10.30 0.80 -16.54
CA GLN A 297 11.62 0.92 -15.92
C GLN A 297 12.70 0.30 -16.80
N HIS A 298 13.93 0.70 -16.58
CA HIS A 298 15.13 0.05 -17.10
C HIS A 298 16.18 -0.16 -15.99
N THR A 299 17.23 -0.85 -16.32
CA THR A 299 18.31 -1.18 -15.39
C THR A 299 19.60 -0.49 -15.84
N LEU A 300 20.29 0.16 -14.90
CA LEU A 300 21.56 0.82 -15.11
C LEU A 300 22.64 0.22 -14.19
N PRO A 301 23.94 0.32 -14.56
CA PRO A 301 25.01 0.06 -13.62
C PRO A 301 24.84 0.92 -12.37
N ARG A 302 25.08 0.34 -11.20
CA ARG A 302 24.93 1.04 -9.92
C ARG A 302 26.04 2.07 -9.74
N PRO A 303 25.74 3.38 -9.64
CA PRO A 303 26.73 4.42 -9.46
C PRO A 303 27.17 4.48 -7.99
N ARG A 304 28.30 5.16 -7.75
CA ARG A 304 28.63 5.70 -6.42
C ARG A 304 28.12 7.14 -6.29
N LEU A 305 27.62 7.50 -5.12
CA LEU A 305 27.18 8.87 -4.83
C LEU A 305 28.33 9.66 -4.22
N ARG A 306 28.61 10.85 -4.76
CA ARG A 306 29.53 11.83 -4.17
C ARG A 306 28.81 12.71 -3.16
N ASP A 307 29.60 13.43 -2.32
CA ASP A 307 29.04 14.33 -1.30
C ASP A 307 28.26 15.50 -1.92
N ASP A 308 28.57 15.89 -3.15
CA ASP A 308 27.82 16.90 -3.93
C ASP A 308 26.56 16.36 -4.59
N MET A 309 26.17 15.11 -4.28
CA MET A 309 25.04 14.39 -4.82
C MET A 309 25.10 14.09 -6.32
N THR A 310 26.26 14.23 -6.94
CA THR A 310 26.50 13.75 -8.32
C THR A 310 26.92 12.28 -8.33
N PHE A 311 26.63 11.60 -9.43
CA PHE A 311 27.05 10.21 -9.60
C PHE A 311 28.47 10.08 -10.17
N GLU A 312 29.22 9.17 -9.58
CA GLU A 312 30.45 8.64 -10.15
C GLU A 312 30.14 7.27 -10.75
N GLN A 313 30.42 7.13 -12.05
CA GLN A 313 30.29 5.84 -12.72
C GLN A 313 31.47 4.95 -12.33
N VAL A 314 31.17 3.79 -11.78
CA VAL A 314 32.15 2.80 -11.35
C VAL A 314 31.98 1.51 -12.14
N LYS A 315 33.09 0.79 -12.36
CA LYS A 315 33.01 -0.54 -12.99
C LYS A 315 32.41 -1.52 -11.98
N THR A 316 31.21 -2.01 -12.25
CA THR A 316 30.48 -2.92 -11.36
C THR A 316 29.53 -3.80 -12.15
N ASP A 317 29.27 -5.01 -11.63
CA ASP A 317 28.22 -5.90 -12.12
C ASP A 317 26.89 -5.67 -11.38
N GLN A 318 26.88 -4.78 -10.38
CA GLN A 318 25.68 -4.43 -9.66
C GLN A 318 24.84 -3.41 -10.44
N THR A 319 23.55 -3.48 -10.23
CA THR A 319 22.59 -2.65 -10.96
C THR A 319 21.64 -1.93 -10.02
N VAL A 320 21.05 -0.88 -10.55
CA VAL A 320 19.90 -0.16 -9.99
C VAL A 320 18.80 -0.11 -11.04
N THR A 321 17.57 -0.30 -10.61
CA THR A 321 16.39 -0.15 -11.48
C THR A 321 15.90 1.28 -11.42
N TRP A 322 15.74 1.92 -12.58
CA TRP A 322 15.20 3.28 -12.71
C TRP A 322 13.80 3.23 -13.30
N ILE A 323 12.85 3.87 -12.63
CA ILE A 323 11.52 4.10 -13.17
C ILE A 323 11.63 5.19 -14.25
N THR A 324 11.07 4.91 -15.42
CA THR A 324 11.15 5.80 -16.59
C THR A 324 9.83 6.50 -16.89
N ASP A 325 8.70 5.89 -16.46
CA ASP A 325 7.37 6.45 -16.66
C ASP A 325 6.37 5.85 -15.67
N VAL A 326 5.24 6.52 -15.45
CA VAL A 326 4.12 6.09 -14.60
C VAL A 326 2.81 6.16 -15.39
N ASP A 327 2.03 5.09 -15.35
CA ASP A 327 0.63 5.08 -15.81
C ASP A 327 -0.23 5.85 -14.78
N GLU A 328 -0.19 7.18 -14.89
CA GLU A 328 -0.84 8.10 -13.96
C GLU A 328 -2.35 7.91 -13.92
N GLN A 329 -2.98 7.69 -15.07
CA GLN A 329 -4.43 7.52 -15.17
C GLN A 329 -4.88 6.30 -14.38
N ARG A 330 -4.19 5.17 -14.55
CA ARG A 330 -4.47 3.94 -13.82
C ARG A 330 -4.21 4.11 -12.33
N MET A 331 -3.13 4.79 -11.96
CA MET A 331 -2.77 5.01 -10.56
C MET A 331 -3.80 5.88 -9.83
N TRP A 332 -4.20 7.01 -10.43
CA TRP A 332 -5.23 7.87 -9.84
C TRP A 332 -6.60 7.20 -9.79
N ALA A 333 -6.98 6.47 -10.84
CA ALA A 333 -8.24 5.73 -10.84
C ALA A 333 -8.29 4.67 -9.72
N ASP A 334 -7.20 3.92 -9.52
CA ASP A 334 -7.11 2.93 -8.43
C ASP A 334 -7.16 3.60 -7.06
N PHE A 335 -6.35 4.64 -6.82
CA PHE A 335 -6.33 5.40 -5.58
C PHE A 335 -7.72 5.93 -5.20
N LEU A 336 -8.39 6.62 -6.14
CA LEU A 336 -9.71 7.21 -5.90
C LEU A 336 -10.78 6.13 -5.67
N SER A 337 -10.72 5.01 -6.40
CA SER A 337 -11.60 3.86 -6.17
C SER A 337 -11.47 3.29 -4.77
N LEU A 338 -10.24 3.22 -4.24
CA LEU A 338 -9.99 2.74 -2.87
C LEU A 338 -10.52 3.72 -1.81
N ALA A 339 -10.30 5.01 -1.99
CA ALA A 339 -10.85 6.04 -1.11
C ALA A 339 -12.38 5.98 -1.06
N ASP A 340 -13.05 5.87 -2.21
CA ASP A 340 -14.50 5.75 -2.31
C ASP A 340 -15.03 4.46 -1.65
N LYS A 341 -14.33 3.32 -1.82
CA LYS A 341 -14.70 2.03 -1.19
C LYS A 341 -14.58 2.09 0.33
N TYR A 342 -13.50 2.71 0.82
CA TYR A 342 -13.27 2.88 2.25
C TYR A 342 -14.37 3.73 2.88
N GLN A 343 -14.70 4.86 2.28
CA GLN A 343 -15.76 5.76 2.73
C GLN A 343 -17.12 5.05 2.82
N ARG A 344 -17.50 4.27 1.80
CA ARG A 344 -18.75 3.50 1.80
C ARG A 344 -18.82 2.49 2.95
N ARG A 345 -17.72 1.78 3.23
CA ARG A 345 -17.66 0.81 4.34
C ARG A 345 -17.81 1.49 5.71
N HIS A 346 -17.19 2.65 5.91
CA HIS A 346 -17.33 3.42 7.14
C HIS A 346 -18.74 3.97 7.34
N ALA A 347 -19.39 4.47 6.30
CA ALA A 347 -20.77 4.96 6.37
C ALA A 347 -21.76 3.84 6.76
N ILE A 348 -21.61 2.64 6.18
CA ILE A 348 -22.44 1.48 6.52
C ILE A 348 -22.22 1.05 7.97
N ARG A 349 -20.97 1.00 8.44
CA ARG A 349 -20.62 0.61 9.82
C ARG A 349 -21.20 1.59 10.84
N ASN A 350 -21.13 2.88 10.59
CA ASN A 350 -21.67 3.90 11.46
C ASN A 350 -23.21 3.84 11.56
N ARG A 351 -23.90 3.57 10.44
CA ARG A 351 -25.35 3.33 10.44
C ARG A 351 -25.73 2.09 11.24
N ALA A 352 -24.99 0.97 11.07
CA ALA A 352 -25.25 -0.26 11.82
C ALA A 352 -25.03 -0.12 13.33
N MET A 353 -24.04 0.68 13.76
CA MET A 353 -23.83 1.00 15.18
C MET A 353 -24.90 1.95 15.73
N GLY A 354 -25.34 2.93 14.96
CA GLY A 354 -26.45 3.83 15.33
C GLY A 354 -27.76 3.07 15.55
N HIS A 355 -28.09 2.10 14.72
CA HIS A 355 -29.26 1.25 14.91
C HIS A 355 -29.17 0.33 16.14
N ARG A 356 -27.99 -0.13 16.54
CA ARG A 356 -27.84 -0.95 17.76
C ARG A 356 -28.04 -0.14 19.06
N LEU A 357 -27.67 1.13 19.08
CA LEU A 357 -27.88 2.02 20.21
C LEU A 357 -29.37 2.43 20.38
N THR A 358 -30.14 2.48 19.29
CA THR A 358 -31.56 2.83 19.33
C THR A 358 -32.44 1.65 19.81
N PHE A 359 -31.94 0.43 19.81
CA PHE A 359 -32.65 -0.75 20.34
C PHE A 359 -32.27 -1.12 21.78
N MET A 360 -31.38 -0.35 22.45
CA MET A 360 -30.96 -0.55 23.85
C MET A 360 -31.43 0.57 24.79
N LEU A 361 -32.23 1.49 24.33
CA LEU A 361 -32.97 2.49 25.12
C LEU A 361 -34.48 2.22 25.04
#